data_e9cb4352228998765a1ca21705265c42
#
_entry.id   e9cb4352228998765a1ca21705265c42
#
_cell.length_a   1.000
_cell.length_b   1.000
_cell.length_c   1.000
_cell.angle_alpha   90.00
_cell.angle_beta   90.00
_cell.angle_gamma   90.00
#
_symmetry.space_group_name_H-M   'P 1'
#
loop_
_entity.id
_entity.type
_entity.pdbx_description
1 polymer ?
#
loop_
_entity_poly.entity_id
_entity_poly.type
_entity_poly.pdbx_seq_one_letter_code
_entity_poly.pdbx_strand_id
1 'polypeptide(L)'
;MNEFLTLICDVMEHMKIGGFTKLRELEPELKRQYDVLDQQSQWDCLGGVAEAIKQNRKFQMLLFSYLLSALRDEKEEYFIENLLIEESTPLLSRINTIRQLWKAVFSFPMVTDEKRHYIIQNSIYIDLIAQIRKELNMKLQYVPFAQRNKKRVVLMIEPLLSEVHAPTQKMVNIYCWLQKLGYEVYVYATNMRQIENSEYWNWYNSLVDVCCYPETGRMELKLLGVHIKGYNLNYTEENYFEELKNAIHDIKEYNPAFILTVGDSNILADLCGDFTTVCAMACVNQPAQTASSVIVRYFRCTEEENRKYLEWTRSDQKIFEMVCVDE
;
A
#
# COMPACT_ATOMS: atom_id res chain seq x y z
N MET A 1 -15.44 -12.60 34.03
CA MET A 1 -14.85 -11.98 32.84
C MET A 1 -14.00 -13.05 32.15
N ASN A 2 -14.10 -13.24 30.84
CA ASN A 2 -13.34 -14.23 30.10
C ASN A 2 -11.84 -13.86 30.19
N GLU A 3 -10.94 -14.86 30.39
CA GLU A 3 -9.49 -14.63 30.48
C GLU A 3 -8.93 -13.88 29.26
N PHE A 4 -9.45 -14.15 28.07
CA PHE A 4 -9.09 -13.42 26.85
C PHE A 4 -9.40 -11.92 26.97
N LEU A 5 -10.60 -11.54 27.45
CA LEU A 5 -10.94 -10.11 27.63
C LEU A 5 -10.08 -9.43 28.70
N THR A 6 -9.66 -10.16 29.73
CA THR A 6 -8.72 -9.63 30.72
C THR A 6 -7.38 -9.29 30.08
N LEU A 7 -6.85 -10.19 29.24
CA LEU A 7 -5.61 -9.94 28.49
C LEU A 7 -5.76 -8.78 27.49
N ILE A 8 -6.91 -8.63 26.84
CA ILE A 8 -7.19 -7.46 25.99
C ILE A 8 -7.12 -6.17 26.80
N CYS A 9 -7.66 -6.14 28.02
CA CYS A 9 -7.54 -4.97 28.88
C CYS A 9 -6.07 -4.65 29.22
N ASP A 10 -5.26 -5.65 29.53
CA ASP A 10 -3.82 -5.48 29.78
C ASP A 10 -3.10 -4.97 28.53
N VAL A 11 -3.42 -5.49 27.36
CA VAL A 11 -2.90 -5.00 26.09
C VAL A 11 -3.24 -3.52 25.90
N MET A 12 -4.50 -3.14 26.13
CA MET A 12 -4.94 -1.74 25.99
C MET A 12 -4.22 -0.80 26.93
N GLU A 13 -3.98 -1.20 28.19
CA GLU A 13 -3.21 -0.41 29.13
C GLU A 13 -1.74 -0.23 28.70
N HIS A 14 -1.10 -1.32 28.25
CA HIS A 14 0.27 -1.23 27.73
C HIS A 14 0.39 -0.39 26.46
N MET A 15 -0.60 -0.40 25.57
CA MET A 15 -0.67 0.47 24.41
C MET A 15 -0.71 1.95 24.79
N LYS A 16 -1.51 2.32 25.80
CA LYS A 16 -1.63 3.71 26.28
C LYS A 16 -0.31 4.28 26.81
N ILE A 17 0.55 3.43 27.37
CA ILE A 17 1.84 3.85 27.96
C ILE A 17 3.03 3.58 27.04
N GLY A 18 2.81 3.13 25.80
CA GLY A 18 3.89 2.81 24.85
C GLY A 18 4.72 1.57 25.21
N GLY A 19 4.13 0.62 25.92
CA GLY A 19 4.80 -0.60 26.42
C GLY A 19 4.99 -1.70 25.37
N PHE A 20 5.54 -1.40 24.19
CA PHE A 20 5.62 -2.31 23.03
C PHE A 20 6.34 -3.62 23.29
N THR A 21 7.38 -3.64 24.12
CA THR A 21 8.07 -4.89 24.51
C THR A 21 7.10 -5.82 25.25
N LYS A 22 6.32 -5.26 26.17
CA LYS A 22 5.35 -6.02 26.94
C LYS A 22 4.23 -6.59 26.07
N LEU A 23 3.80 -5.85 25.05
CA LEU A 23 2.80 -6.31 24.08
C LEU A 23 3.27 -7.58 23.36
N ARG A 24 4.52 -7.64 22.92
CA ARG A 24 5.11 -8.85 22.30
C ARG A 24 5.18 -10.04 23.25
N GLU A 25 5.42 -9.80 24.53
CA GLU A 25 5.42 -10.86 25.55
C GLU A 25 4.02 -11.43 25.79
N LEU A 26 2.97 -10.63 25.59
CA LEU A 26 1.59 -11.05 25.77
C LEU A 26 1.03 -11.83 24.56
N GLU A 27 1.59 -11.68 23.35
CA GLU A 27 1.08 -12.32 22.13
C GLU A 27 0.82 -13.84 22.25
N PRO A 28 1.77 -14.67 22.76
CA PRO A 28 1.55 -16.11 22.84
C PRO A 28 0.38 -16.51 23.75
N GLU A 29 0.24 -15.84 24.87
CA GLU A 29 -0.84 -16.12 25.81
C GLU A 29 -2.19 -15.61 25.28
N LEU A 30 -2.20 -14.43 24.66
CA LEU A 30 -3.37 -13.89 24.01
C LEU A 30 -3.89 -14.84 22.91
N LYS A 31 -2.99 -15.35 22.06
CA LYS A 31 -3.30 -16.33 21.03
C LYS A 31 -3.86 -17.62 21.63
N ARG A 32 -3.23 -18.13 22.69
CA ARG A 32 -3.67 -19.34 23.36
C ARG A 32 -5.09 -19.21 23.93
N GLN A 33 -5.41 -18.07 24.56
CA GLN A 33 -6.75 -17.83 25.12
C GLN A 33 -7.80 -17.60 24.03
N TYR A 34 -7.41 -17.03 22.90
CA TYR A 34 -8.27 -16.85 21.74
C TYR A 34 -8.64 -18.19 21.08
N ASP A 35 -7.66 -19.06 20.90
CA ASP A 35 -7.83 -20.35 20.19
C ASP A 35 -8.71 -21.36 20.96
N VAL A 36 -8.90 -21.18 22.26
CA VAL A 36 -9.83 -22.03 23.05
C VAL A 36 -11.30 -21.55 22.96
N LEU A 37 -11.54 -20.36 22.42
CA LEU A 37 -12.89 -19.86 22.21
C LEU A 37 -13.50 -20.49 20.95
N ASP A 38 -14.81 -20.78 21.00
CA ASP A 38 -15.54 -21.10 19.77
C ASP A 38 -15.68 -19.85 18.87
N GLN A 39 -16.01 -20.06 17.61
CA GLN A 39 -16.09 -18.98 16.60
C GLN A 39 -17.05 -17.86 17.00
N GLN A 40 -18.22 -18.20 17.59
CA GLN A 40 -19.18 -17.19 18.00
C GLN A 40 -18.64 -16.36 19.17
N SER A 41 -18.03 -17.01 20.16
CA SER A 41 -17.38 -16.33 21.29
C SER A 41 -16.23 -15.42 20.86
N GLN A 42 -15.46 -15.82 19.84
CA GLN A 42 -14.43 -14.97 19.25
C GLN A 42 -15.03 -13.68 18.65
N TRP A 43 -16.09 -13.81 17.82
CA TRP A 43 -16.80 -12.67 17.25
C TRP A 43 -17.40 -11.76 18.31
N ASP A 44 -18.06 -12.33 19.34
CA ASP A 44 -18.72 -11.57 20.41
C ASP A 44 -17.68 -10.79 21.24
N CYS A 45 -16.53 -11.40 21.54
CA CYS A 45 -15.44 -10.74 22.26
C CYS A 45 -14.86 -9.58 21.45
N LEU A 46 -14.50 -9.79 20.18
CA LEU A 46 -13.93 -8.75 19.33
C LEU A 46 -14.93 -7.63 19.08
N GLY A 47 -16.19 -7.97 18.81
CA GLY A 47 -17.29 -7.00 18.64
C GLY A 47 -17.54 -6.16 19.89
N GLY A 48 -17.52 -6.79 21.07
CA GLY A 48 -17.64 -6.11 22.36
C GLY A 48 -16.49 -5.13 22.61
N VAL A 49 -15.26 -5.52 22.28
CA VAL A 49 -14.08 -4.65 22.35
C VAL A 49 -14.20 -3.48 21.37
N ALA A 50 -14.58 -3.73 20.13
CA ALA A 50 -14.76 -2.70 19.12
C ALA A 50 -15.80 -1.65 19.57
N GLU A 51 -16.94 -2.11 20.09
CA GLU A 51 -17.99 -1.22 20.60
C GLU A 51 -17.52 -0.40 21.81
N ALA A 52 -16.80 -1.02 22.74
CA ALA A 52 -16.31 -0.34 23.95
C ALA A 52 -15.37 0.84 23.66
N ILE A 53 -14.62 0.79 22.55
CA ILE A 53 -13.65 1.83 22.19
C ILE A 53 -14.03 2.59 20.91
N LYS A 54 -15.26 2.48 20.44
CA LYS A 54 -15.73 3.06 19.17
C LYS A 54 -15.56 4.57 19.04
N GLN A 55 -15.49 5.29 20.16
CA GLN A 55 -15.30 6.75 20.17
C GLN A 55 -13.85 7.16 19.85
N ASN A 56 -12.91 6.21 19.88
CA ASN A 56 -11.49 6.48 19.58
C ASN A 56 -11.02 5.61 18.40
N ARG A 57 -11.32 6.06 17.17
CA ARG A 57 -11.00 5.32 15.94
C ARG A 57 -9.52 5.09 15.73
N LYS A 58 -8.67 6.04 16.15
CA LYS A 58 -7.21 5.86 16.10
C LYS A 58 -6.77 4.71 17.00
N PHE A 59 -7.30 4.66 18.22
CA PHE A 59 -6.98 3.58 19.15
C PHE A 59 -7.56 2.23 18.70
N GLN A 60 -8.76 2.22 18.12
CA GLN A 60 -9.30 1.01 17.50
C GLN A 60 -8.36 0.49 16.40
N MET A 61 -7.88 1.37 15.51
CA MET A 61 -6.96 0.98 14.44
C MET A 61 -5.66 0.40 14.99
N LEU A 62 -5.09 1.01 16.01
CA LEU A 62 -3.90 0.51 16.68
C LEU A 62 -4.15 -0.87 17.30
N LEU A 63 -5.23 -1.03 18.06
CA LEU A 63 -5.54 -2.28 18.74
C LEU A 63 -5.81 -3.42 17.75
N PHE A 64 -6.70 -3.21 16.76
CA PHE A 64 -7.02 -4.27 15.81
C PHE A 64 -5.84 -4.61 14.88
N SER A 65 -4.98 -3.66 14.53
CA SER A 65 -3.74 -3.96 13.81
C SER A 65 -2.78 -4.83 14.63
N TYR A 66 -2.71 -4.62 15.94
CA TYR A 66 -1.96 -5.49 16.85
C TYR A 66 -2.62 -6.87 16.96
N LEU A 67 -3.93 -6.94 17.18
CA LEU A 67 -4.65 -8.21 17.30
C LEU A 67 -4.50 -9.06 16.05
N LEU A 68 -4.58 -8.47 14.85
CA LEU A 68 -4.33 -9.18 13.60
C LEU A 68 -2.92 -9.79 13.56
N SER A 69 -1.92 -9.05 14.02
CA SER A 69 -0.54 -9.56 14.12
C SER A 69 -0.40 -10.70 15.13
N ALA A 70 -1.06 -10.59 16.29
CA ALA A 70 -0.96 -11.53 17.39
C ALA A 70 -1.81 -12.80 17.19
N LEU A 71 -3.05 -12.63 16.74
CA LEU A 71 -4.03 -13.71 16.62
C LEU A 71 -4.01 -14.38 15.25
N ARG A 72 -3.71 -13.62 14.20
CA ARG A 72 -3.61 -14.09 12.81
C ARG A 72 -4.90 -14.78 12.35
N ASP A 73 -6.01 -14.09 12.49
CA ASP A 73 -7.34 -14.54 12.08
C ASP A 73 -7.99 -13.49 11.17
N GLU A 74 -8.78 -13.93 10.20
CA GLU A 74 -9.47 -13.03 9.26
C GLU A 74 -10.55 -12.15 9.92
N LYS A 75 -10.95 -12.46 11.15
CA LYS A 75 -11.94 -11.65 11.88
C LYS A 75 -11.40 -10.28 12.25
N GLU A 76 -10.13 -10.20 12.69
CA GLU A 76 -9.49 -8.92 13.00
C GLU A 76 -9.35 -8.06 11.75
N GLU A 77 -9.10 -8.68 10.58
CA GLU A 77 -9.08 -7.98 9.30
C GLU A 77 -10.43 -7.32 9.00
N TYR A 78 -11.53 -8.02 9.22
CA TYR A 78 -12.87 -7.47 9.04
C TYR A 78 -13.09 -6.17 9.84
N PHE A 79 -12.64 -6.10 11.10
CA PHE A 79 -12.74 -4.88 11.90
C PHE A 79 -11.88 -3.75 11.35
N ILE A 80 -10.68 -4.06 10.84
CA ILE A 80 -9.81 -3.08 10.21
C ILE A 80 -10.43 -2.58 8.90
N GLU A 81 -10.95 -3.46 8.05
CA GLU A 81 -11.64 -3.09 6.81
C GLU A 81 -12.81 -2.13 7.07
N ASN A 82 -13.63 -2.40 8.10
CA ASN A 82 -14.72 -1.50 8.49
C ASN A 82 -14.19 -0.11 8.92
N LEU A 83 -13.11 -0.04 9.68
CA LEU A 83 -12.49 1.24 10.04
C LEU A 83 -11.94 1.98 8.82
N LEU A 84 -11.48 1.26 7.80
CA LEU A 84 -10.96 1.85 6.56
C LEU A 84 -12.05 2.49 5.69
N ILE A 85 -13.30 1.97 5.74
CA ILE A 85 -14.43 2.54 5.00
C ILE A 85 -15.17 3.65 5.78
N GLU A 86 -15.06 3.69 7.09
CA GLU A 86 -15.74 4.70 7.90
C GLU A 86 -15.11 6.09 7.76
N GLU A 87 -15.90 7.08 7.32
CA GLU A 87 -15.46 8.47 7.19
C GLU A 87 -15.04 9.11 8.53
N SER A 88 -15.55 8.60 9.65
CA SER A 88 -15.13 9.03 10.99
C SER A 88 -13.69 8.65 11.35
N THR A 89 -13.09 7.69 10.63
CA THR A 89 -11.68 7.36 10.75
C THR A 89 -10.85 8.38 9.96
N PRO A 90 -9.84 9.01 10.56
CA PRO A 90 -9.03 10.02 9.88
C PRO A 90 -8.41 9.50 8.58
N LEU A 91 -8.46 10.30 7.51
CA LEU A 91 -8.02 9.88 6.18
C LEU A 91 -6.56 9.40 6.16
N LEU A 92 -5.65 10.10 6.84
CA LEU A 92 -4.23 9.69 6.92
C LEU A 92 -4.05 8.36 7.65
N SER A 93 -4.85 8.07 8.69
CA SER A 93 -4.86 6.76 9.36
C SER A 93 -5.27 5.66 8.40
N ARG A 94 -6.32 5.89 7.61
CA ARG A 94 -6.78 4.92 6.60
C ARG A 94 -5.75 4.69 5.50
N ILE A 95 -5.14 5.75 4.98
CA ILE A 95 -4.07 5.67 3.97
C ILE A 95 -2.88 4.86 4.48
N ASN A 96 -2.43 5.15 5.70
CA ASN A 96 -1.31 4.44 6.31
C ASN A 96 -1.63 2.96 6.54
N THR A 97 -2.85 2.67 6.99
CA THR A 97 -3.26 1.31 7.36
C THR A 97 -3.50 0.42 6.14
N ILE A 98 -4.18 0.90 5.07
CA ILE A 98 -4.49 0.06 3.92
C ILE A 98 -3.22 -0.53 3.28
N ARG A 99 -2.16 0.26 3.23
CA ARG A 99 -0.87 -0.16 2.67
C ARG A 99 -0.21 -1.26 3.49
N GLN A 100 -0.36 -1.18 4.79
CA GLN A 100 0.28 -2.11 5.71
C GLN A 100 -0.56 -3.35 5.94
N LEU A 101 -1.88 -3.23 5.87
CA LEU A 101 -2.80 -4.35 5.94
C LEU A 101 -2.48 -5.36 4.83
N TRP A 102 -2.32 -4.91 3.60
CA TRP A 102 -1.95 -5.78 2.48
C TRP A 102 -0.63 -6.53 2.76
N LYS A 103 0.40 -5.81 3.26
CA LYS A 103 1.69 -6.43 3.61
C LYS A 103 1.55 -7.46 4.73
N ALA A 104 0.76 -7.16 5.76
CA ALA A 104 0.53 -8.08 6.87
C ALA A 104 -0.15 -9.36 6.42
N VAL A 105 -1.20 -9.25 5.63
CA VAL A 105 -1.93 -10.40 5.09
C VAL A 105 -1.08 -11.23 4.13
N PHE A 106 -0.29 -10.60 3.28
CA PHE A 106 0.67 -11.30 2.42
C PHE A 106 1.74 -12.06 3.21
N SER A 107 2.19 -11.51 4.33
CA SER A 107 3.23 -12.12 5.18
C SER A 107 2.69 -13.22 6.09
N PHE A 108 1.41 -13.22 6.38
CA PHE A 108 0.77 -14.20 7.24
C PHE A 108 -0.26 -14.99 6.41
N PRO A 109 -0.09 -16.30 6.20
CA PRO A 109 -1.04 -17.12 5.45
C PRO A 109 -2.33 -17.34 6.26
N MET A 110 -3.13 -16.28 6.41
CA MET A 110 -4.37 -16.28 7.19
C MET A 110 -5.61 -16.33 6.30
N VAL A 111 -5.46 -15.95 5.03
CA VAL A 111 -6.61 -15.70 4.17
C VAL A 111 -7.05 -16.98 3.51
N THR A 112 -8.26 -17.41 3.80
CA THR A 112 -8.89 -18.59 3.20
C THR A 112 -9.51 -18.28 1.82
N ASP A 113 -9.91 -17.01 1.58
CA ASP A 113 -10.45 -16.52 0.32
C ASP A 113 -9.65 -15.32 -0.20
N GLU A 114 -8.52 -15.60 -0.86
CA GLU A 114 -7.64 -14.58 -1.43
C GLU A 114 -8.36 -13.65 -2.43
N LYS A 115 -9.34 -14.17 -3.19
CA LYS A 115 -10.10 -13.38 -4.17
C LYS A 115 -10.97 -12.34 -3.49
N ARG A 116 -11.75 -12.77 -2.47
CA ARG A 116 -12.60 -11.87 -1.69
C ARG A 116 -11.74 -10.77 -1.05
N HIS A 117 -10.66 -11.17 -0.41
CA HIS A 117 -9.72 -10.27 0.23
C HIS A 117 -9.17 -9.21 -0.75
N TYR A 118 -8.64 -9.65 -1.89
CA TYR A 118 -8.14 -8.75 -2.92
C TYR A 118 -9.21 -7.77 -3.40
N ILE A 119 -10.43 -8.26 -3.69
CA ILE A 119 -11.52 -7.42 -4.21
C ILE A 119 -11.93 -6.37 -3.20
N ILE A 120 -12.08 -6.73 -1.92
CA ILE A 120 -12.46 -5.80 -0.86
C ILE A 120 -11.37 -4.75 -0.66
N GLN A 121 -10.12 -5.14 -0.51
CA GLN A 121 -9.01 -4.21 -0.31
C GLN A 121 -8.83 -3.28 -1.50
N ASN A 122 -8.95 -3.77 -2.73
CA ASN A 122 -8.86 -2.92 -3.92
C ASN A 122 -10.02 -1.91 -3.99
N SER A 123 -11.24 -2.31 -3.59
CA SER A 123 -12.38 -1.41 -3.48
C SER A 123 -12.14 -0.30 -2.47
N ILE A 124 -11.70 -0.65 -1.27
CA ILE A 124 -11.35 0.32 -0.20
C ILE A 124 -10.26 1.27 -0.70
N TYR A 125 -9.23 0.74 -1.36
CA TYR A 125 -8.15 1.54 -1.92
C TYR A 125 -8.64 2.56 -2.95
N ILE A 126 -9.52 2.15 -3.86
CA ILE A 126 -10.11 3.04 -4.87
C ILE A 126 -10.93 4.16 -4.21
N ASP A 127 -11.71 3.84 -3.20
CA ASP A 127 -12.48 4.83 -2.45
C ASP A 127 -11.57 5.82 -1.72
N LEU A 128 -10.45 5.36 -1.15
CA LEU A 128 -9.44 6.24 -0.56
C LEU A 128 -8.81 7.16 -1.60
N ILE A 129 -8.47 6.66 -2.79
CA ILE A 129 -7.98 7.51 -3.89
C ILE A 129 -9.00 8.59 -4.26
N ALA A 130 -10.30 8.26 -4.31
CA ALA A 130 -11.35 9.24 -4.58
C ALA A 130 -11.43 10.32 -3.48
N GLN A 131 -11.27 9.93 -2.21
CA GLN A 131 -11.27 10.86 -1.09
C GLN A 131 -10.02 11.76 -1.08
N ILE A 132 -8.84 11.21 -1.39
CA ILE A 132 -7.60 11.98 -1.54
C ILE A 132 -7.75 13.01 -2.67
N ARG A 133 -8.34 12.63 -3.82
CA ARG A 133 -8.65 13.57 -4.92
C ARG A 133 -9.51 14.73 -4.46
N LYS A 134 -10.55 14.44 -3.67
CA LYS A 134 -11.43 15.47 -3.10
C LYS A 134 -10.67 16.41 -2.16
N GLU A 135 -9.80 15.89 -1.29
CA GLU A 135 -8.98 16.67 -0.36
C GLU A 135 -7.97 17.55 -1.10
N LEU A 136 -7.30 16.99 -2.11
CA LEU A 136 -6.36 17.74 -2.95
C LEU A 136 -7.04 18.86 -3.74
N ASN A 137 -8.32 18.72 -4.11
CA ASN A 137 -9.12 19.70 -4.86
C ASN A 137 -8.39 20.26 -6.11
N MET A 138 -7.63 19.42 -6.81
CA MET A 138 -6.89 19.81 -8.01
C MET A 138 -7.76 19.67 -9.24
N LYS A 139 -7.78 20.70 -10.09
CA LYS A 139 -8.45 20.66 -11.41
C LYS A 139 -7.47 20.11 -12.45
N LEU A 140 -7.41 18.81 -12.58
CA LEU A 140 -6.59 18.14 -13.58
C LEU A 140 -7.43 17.83 -14.82
N GLN A 141 -6.79 17.90 -15.99
CA GLN A 141 -7.41 17.54 -17.27
C GLN A 141 -6.53 16.51 -17.96
N TYR A 142 -7.16 15.47 -18.49
CA TYR A 142 -6.48 14.43 -19.22
C TYR A 142 -5.81 14.99 -20.48
N VAL A 143 -4.52 14.74 -20.60
CA VAL A 143 -3.71 15.12 -21.75
C VAL A 143 -3.72 13.96 -22.74
N PRO A 144 -4.30 14.11 -23.93
CA PRO A 144 -4.27 13.06 -24.96
C PRO A 144 -2.83 12.65 -25.32
N PHE A 145 -2.61 11.38 -25.62
CA PHE A 145 -1.28 10.85 -25.92
C PHE A 145 -0.56 11.61 -27.03
N ALA A 146 -1.29 12.12 -28.03
CA ALA A 146 -0.74 12.92 -29.10
C ALA A 146 -0.07 14.24 -28.63
N GLN A 147 -0.50 14.76 -27.48
CA GLN A 147 -0.02 16.03 -26.88
C GLN A 147 1.06 15.80 -25.82
N ARG A 148 1.35 14.54 -25.48
CA ARG A 148 2.38 14.20 -24.49
C ARG A 148 3.75 14.14 -25.12
N ASN A 149 4.79 14.30 -24.30
CA ASN A 149 6.16 14.03 -24.73
C ASN A 149 6.38 12.50 -24.85
N LYS A 150 6.37 12.00 -26.08
CA LYS A 150 6.47 10.57 -26.39
C LYS A 150 7.80 9.93 -26.00
N LYS A 151 8.81 10.73 -25.64
CA LYS A 151 10.14 10.27 -25.22
C LYS A 151 10.31 10.21 -23.70
N ARG A 152 9.38 10.75 -22.93
CA ARG A 152 9.48 10.81 -21.48
C ARG A 152 8.58 9.76 -20.80
N VAL A 153 9.15 9.07 -19.85
CA VAL A 153 8.46 8.08 -19.03
C VAL A 153 8.77 8.36 -17.56
N VAL A 154 7.75 8.28 -16.72
CA VAL A 154 7.95 8.26 -15.27
C VAL A 154 7.82 6.82 -14.78
N LEU A 155 8.82 6.38 -14.03
CA LEU A 155 8.85 5.09 -13.38
C LEU A 155 8.66 5.31 -11.88
N MET A 156 7.65 4.68 -11.28
CA MET A 156 7.34 4.86 -9.86
C MET A 156 7.54 3.57 -9.10
N ILE A 157 8.16 3.67 -7.93
CA ILE A 157 8.36 2.55 -7.01
C ILE A 157 8.01 2.97 -5.59
N GLU A 158 7.47 2.03 -4.84
CA GLU A 158 7.19 2.22 -3.41
C GLU A 158 7.43 0.94 -2.62
N PRO A 159 8.29 1.01 -1.62
CA PRO A 159 9.37 1.96 -1.37
C PRO A 159 10.62 1.60 -2.18
N LEU A 160 11.56 2.52 -2.28
CA LEU A 160 12.90 2.21 -2.79
C LEU A 160 13.74 1.65 -1.63
N LEU A 161 13.94 0.35 -1.63
CA LEU A 161 14.74 -0.38 -0.64
C LEU A 161 16.13 -0.74 -1.19
N SER A 162 16.83 -1.65 -0.51
CA SER A 162 18.16 -2.10 -0.90
C SER A 162 18.20 -2.80 -2.26
N GLU A 163 19.42 -2.99 -2.80
CA GLU A 163 19.66 -3.69 -4.07
C GLU A 163 19.24 -5.16 -4.08
N VAL A 164 19.04 -5.78 -2.89
CA VAL A 164 18.53 -7.16 -2.77
C VAL A 164 17.00 -7.24 -2.81
N HIS A 165 16.31 -6.12 -2.75
CA HIS A 165 14.86 -6.05 -2.81
C HIS A 165 14.34 -6.28 -4.23
N ALA A 166 13.55 -7.34 -4.42
CA ALA A 166 13.09 -7.74 -5.76
C ALA A 166 12.38 -6.64 -6.57
N PRO A 167 11.47 -5.82 -6.01
CA PRO A 167 10.91 -4.67 -6.73
C PRO A 167 11.96 -3.64 -7.14
N THR A 168 12.99 -3.38 -6.31
CA THR A 168 14.10 -2.47 -6.66
C THR A 168 14.89 -3.01 -7.85
N GLN A 169 15.25 -4.30 -7.84
CA GLN A 169 15.93 -4.94 -8.98
C GLN A 169 15.10 -4.87 -10.25
N LYS A 170 13.81 -5.17 -10.15
CA LYS A 170 12.88 -5.08 -11.29
C LYS A 170 12.79 -3.66 -11.83
N MET A 171 12.71 -2.65 -10.97
CA MET A 171 12.70 -1.24 -11.36
C MET A 171 13.97 -0.87 -12.13
N VAL A 172 15.16 -1.28 -11.66
CA VAL A 172 16.43 -1.01 -12.35
C VAL A 172 16.46 -1.66 -13.73
N ASN A 173 16.01 -2.91 -13.87
CA ASN A 173 15.95 -3.61 -15.15
C ASN A 173 15.02 -2.88 -16.13
N ILE A 174 13.85 -2.48 -15.70
CA ILE A 174 12.89 -1.73 -16.54
C ILE A 174 13.46 -0.37 -16.92
N TYR A 175 14.11 0.32 -15.99
CA TYR A 175 14.80 1.58 -16.26
C TYR A 175 15.80 1.44 -17.40
N CYS A 176 16.69 0.43 -17.35
CA CYS A 176 17.65 0.13 -18.38
C CYS A 176 17.00 -0.16 -19.74
N TRP A 177 15.92 -0.93 -19.76
CA TRP A 177 15.21 -1.26 -21.01
C TRP A 177 14.55 -0.04 -21.63
N LEU A 178 13.86 0.76 -20.84
CA LEU A 178 13.25 1.99 -21.34
C LEU A 178 14.32 2.93 -21.93
N GLN A 179 15.50 3.03 -21.31
CA GLN A 179 16.61 3.81 -21.85
C GLN A 179 17.15 3.21 -23.17
N LYS A 180 17.32 1.89 -23.27
CA LYS A 180 17.69 1.21 -24.52
C LYS A 180 16.69 1.47 -25.64
N LEU A 181 15.41 1.59 -25.31
CA LEU A 181 14.34 1.95 -26.25
C LEU A 181 14.32 3.46 -26.59
N GLY A 182 15.24 4.25 -26.04
CA GLY A 182 15.39 5.68 -26.32
C GLY A 182 14.44 6.58 -25.53
N TYR A 183 13.91 6.10 -24.40
CA TYR A 183 13.12 6.94 -23.49
C TYR A 183 14.04 7.69 -22.52
N GLU A 184 13.64 8.92 -22.21
CA GLU A 184 14.10 9.69 -21.05
C GLU A 184 13.28 9.22 -19.83
N VAL A 185 13.94 8.53 -18.89
CA VAL A 185 13.25 7.92 -17.74
C VAL A 185 13.57 8.71 -16.48
N TYR A 186 12.53 9.13 -15.76
CA TYR A 186 12.65 9.77 -14.46
C TYR A 186 11.98 8.91 -13.39
N VAL A 187 12.68 8.64 -12.28
CA VAL A 187 12.19 7.75 -11.24
C VAL A 187 11.61 8.55 -10.09
N TYR A 188 10.39 8.20 -9.65
CA TYR A 188 9.82 8.64 -8.39
C TYR A 188 9.81 7.48 -7.39
N ALA A 189 10.57 7.62 -6.32
CA ALA A 189 10.44 6.76 -5.14
C ALA A 189 9.44 7.41 -4.19
N THR A 190 8.31 6.76 -3.97
CA THR A 190 7.22 7.30 -3.15
C THR A 190 7.17 6.53 -1.83
N ASN A 191 7.87 7.00 -0.81
CA ASN A 191 7.94 6.31 0.49
C ASN A 191 6.68 6.59 1.32
N MET A 192 5.52 6.28 0.77
CA MET A 192 4.22 6.58 1.40
C MET A 192 3.90 5.75 2.65
N ARG A 193 4.74 4.78 2.98
CA ARG A 193 4.50 3.84 4.08
C ARG A 193 4.84 4.40 5.46
N GLN A 194 5.58 5.50 5.52
CA GLN A 194 6.07 6.06 6.76
C GLN A 194 5.65 7.53 6.85
N ILE A 195 4.51 7.75 7.49
CA ILE A 195 4.27 9.05 8.11
C ILE A 195 5.01 8.97 9.45
N GLU A 196 6.28 9.41 9.47
CA GLU A 196 7.10 9.40 10.68
C GLU A 196 6.45 10.25 11.77
N ASN A 197 6.53 9.78 13.02
CA ASN A 197 6.01 10.45 14.22
C ASN A 197 4.49 10.74 14.18
N SER A 198 3.75 9.97 13.39
CA SER A 198 2.33 10.17 13.20
C SER A 198 1.53 9.75 14.43
N GLU A 199 0.61 10.60 14.85
CA GLU A 199 -0.47 10.19 15.76
C GLU A 199 -1.45 9.17 15.11
N TYR A 200 -1.29 8.90 13.81
CA TYR A 200 -1.99 7.86 13.04
C TYR A 200 -1.25 6.53 13.02
N TRP A 201 -0.34 6.35 13.99
CA TRP A 201 0.44 5.13 14.11
C TRP A 201 -0.46 3.92 14.29
N ASN A 202 -0.11 2.79 13.66
CA ASN A 202 -0.73 1.49 13.87
C ASN A 202 0.37 0.44 14.13
N TRP A 203 -0.02 -0.75 14.56
CA TRP A 203 0.95 -1.78 14.92
C TRP A 203 1.92 -2.14 13.79
N TYR A 204 1.46 -2.04 12.53
CA TYR A 204 2.30 -2.38 11.37
C TYR A 204 3.43 -1.39 11.13
N ASN A 205 3.39 -0.20 11.66
CA ASN A 205 4.52 0.74 11.59
C ASN A 205 5.76 0.18 12.26
N SER A 206 5.61 -0.76 13.21
CA SER A 206 6.73 -1.47 13.83
C SER A 206 7.39 -2.52 12.92
N LEU A 207 6.74 -2.89 11.82
CA LEU A 207 7.17 -3.89 10.84
C LEU A 207 7.77 -3.26 9.57
N VAL A 208 7.93 -1.96 9.56
CA VAL A 208 8.32 -1.22 8.35
C VAL A 208 9.78 -1.44 8.02
N ASP A 209 10.03 -1.72 6.74
CA ASP A 209 11.37 -1.76 6.18
C ASP A 209 11.98 -0.36 6.18
N VAL A 210 13.18 -0.22 6.68
CA VAL A 210 13.91 1.06 6.65
C VAL A 210 14.17 1.44 5.21
N CYS A 211 13.66 2.60 4.78
CA CYS A 211 14.00 3.16 3.49
C CYS A 211 15.51 3.46 3.42
N CYS A 212 16.15 3.03 2.33
CA CYS A 212 17.59 3.26 2.15
C CYS A 212 17.95 4.73 1.90
N TYR A 213 16.95 5.55 1.63
CA TYR A 213 17.13 6.95 1.24
C TYR A 213 16.14 7.83 2.01
N PRO A 214 16.53 8.38 3.17
CA PRO A 214 15.62 9.12 4.05
C PRO A 214 15.35 10.56 3.58
N GLU A 215 16.16 11.10 2.67
CA GLU A 215 16.06 12.51 2.27
C GLU A 215 15.00 12.70 1.18
N THR A 216 14.13 13.70 1.36
CA THR A 216 13.20 14.14 0.32
C THR A 216 13.94 15.06 -0.67
N GLY A 217 13.70 14.85 -1.95
CA GLY A 217 14.26 15.71 -2.98
C GLY A 217 14.82 14.97 -4.19
N ARG A 218 15.54 15.69 -5.01
CA ARG A 218 16.22 15.14 -6.18
C ARG A 218 17.24 14.09 -5.75
N MET A 219 17.19 12.94 -6.39
CA MET A 219 18.11 11.85 -6.13
C MET A 219 18.92 11.53 -7.38
N GLU A 220 20.23 11.30 -7.18
CA GLU A 220 21.10 10.64 -8.15
C GLU A 220 21.73 9.45 -7.44
N LEU A 221 21.32 8.25 -7.82
CA LEU A 221 21.69 7.02 -7.15
C LEU A 221 22.43 6.10 -8.10
N LYS A 222 23.36 5.31 -7.56
CA LYS A 222 23.94 4.17 -8.27
C LYS A 222 23.40 2.89 -7.66
N LEU A 223 22.52 2.21 -8.39
CA LEU A 223 21.91 0.93 -8.00
C LEU A 223 22.28 -0.14 -9.00
N LEU A 224 22.78 -1.28 -8.54
CA LEU A 224 23.22 -2.40 -9.39
C LEU A 224 24.17 -1.96 -10.53
N GLY A 225 25.01 -0.95 -10.25
CA GLY A 225 25.92 -0.38 -11.24
C GLY A 225 25.30 0.66 -12.20
N VAL A 226 23.98 0.88 -12.14
CA VAL A 226 23.24 1.81 -13.01
C VAL A 226 23.06 3.16 -12.32
N HIS A 227 23.33 4.26 -13.04
CA HIS A 227 23.04 5.61 -12.55
C HIS A 227 21.56 5.96 -12.81
N ILE A 228 20.82 6.21 -11.75
CA ILE A 228 19.40 6.51 -11.77
C ILE A 228 19.19 7.95 -11.32
N LYS A 229 18.42 8.71 -12.10
CA LYS A 229 17.96 10.05 -11.75
C LYS A 229 16.49 10.03 -11.37
N GLY A 230 16.15 10.77 -10.34
CA GLY A 230 14.78 10.78 -9.89
C GLY A 230 14.49 11.75 -8.76
N TYR A 231 13.40 11.50 -8.08
CA TYR A 231 12.94 12.23 -6.93
C TYR A 231 12.49 11.24 -5.85
N ASN A 232 12.92 11.47 -4.62
CA ASN A 232 12.50 10.69 -3.46
C ASN A 232 11.51 11.51 -2.64
N LEU A 233 10.33 10.95 -2.37
CA LEU A 233 9.28 11.57 -1.57
C LEU A 233 9.18 10.89 -0.22
N ASN A 234 9.40 11.65 0.83
CA ASN A 234 9.07 11.25 2.19
C ASN A 234 8.01 12.21 2.73
N TYR A 235 7.04 11.67 3.44
CA TYR A 235 5.91 12.44 3.94
C TYR A 235 5.92 12.51 5.45
N THR A 236 5.56 13.69 5.95
CA THR A 236 5.11 13.88 7.33
C THR A 236 3.59 14.07 7.34
N GLU A 237 2.95 14.02 8.50
CA GLU A 237 1.52 14.33 8.59
C GLU A 237 1.19 15.72 8.10
N GLU A 238 2.04 16.67 8.43
CA GLU A 238 1.82 18.10 8.17
C GLU A 238 1.93 18.42 6.68
N ASN A 239 2.82 17.76 5.95
CA ASN A 239 3.10 18.08 4.54
C ASN A 239 2.50 17.09 3.54
N TYR A 240 1.83 16.03 3.98
CA TYR A 240 1.40 14.92 3.12
C TYR A 240 0.69 15.36 1.84
N PHE A 241 -0.37 16.15 1.98
CA PHE A 241 -1.17 16.59 0.84
C PHE A 241 -0.47 17.65 -0.01
N GLU A 242 0.37 18.48 0.60
CA GLU A 242 1.17 19.47 -0.12
C GLU A 242 2.24 18.81 -0.98
N GLU A 243 2.99 17.86 -0.43
CA GLU A 243 3.98 17.10 -1.18
C GLU A 243 3.35 16.31 -2.35
N LEU A 244 2.15 15.73 -2.14
CA LEU A 244 1.41 15.10 -3.23
C LEU A 244 1.06 16.10 -4.34
N LYS A 245 0.57 17.31 -4.00
CA LYS A 245 0.24 18.35 -4.97
C LYS A 245 1.47 18.77 -5.77
N ASN A 246 2.59 19.01 -5.09
CA ASN A 246 3.85 19.40 -5.71
C ASN A 246 4.34 18.33 -6.69
N ALA A 247 4.35 17.06 -6.25
CA ALA A 247 4.77 15.95 -7.10
C ALA A 247 3.85 15.77 -8.33
N ILE A 248 2.52 15.87 -8.15
CA ILE A 248 1.56 15.82 -9.26
C ILE A 248 1.82 16.95 -10.26
N HIS A 249 2.09 18.17 -9.77
CA HIS A 249 2.40 19.31 -10.61
C HIS A 249 3.68 19.09 -11.41
N ASP A 250 4.76 18.67 -10.77
CA ASP A 250 6.05 18.41 -11.41
C ASP A 250 5.94 17.32 -12.50
N ILE A 251 5.20 16.23 -12.21
CA ILE A 251 4.99 15.15 -13.17
C ILE A 251 4.15 15.64 -14.36
N LYS A 252 3.14 16.49 -14.10
CA LYS A 252 2.34 17.08 -15.16
C LYS A 252 3.15 18.00 -16.06
N GLU A 253 4.05 18.81 -15.50
CA GLU A 253 4.99 19.66 -16.28
C GLU A 253 5.99 18.83 -17.06
N TYR A 254 6.49 17.74 -16.48
CA TYR A 254 7.35 16.78 -17.19
C TYR A 254 6.65 16.18 -18.41
N ASN A 255 5.29 16.10 -18.37
CA ASN A 255 4.41 15.67 -19.46
C ASN A 255 4.81 14.29 -20.03
N PRO A 256 4.84 13.21 -19.23
CA PRO A 256 5.31 11.91 -19.67
C PRO A 256 4.33 11.25 -20.65
N ALA A 257 4.83 10.40 -21.54
CA ALA A 257 4.02 9.55 -22.41
C ALA A 257 3.10 8.65 -21.59
N PHE A 258 3.65 8.07 -20.51
CA PHE A 258 2.92 7.27 -19.52
C PHE A 258 3.73 7.20 -18.22
N ILE A 259 3.06 6.73 -17.17
CA ILE A 259 3.66 6.36 -15.89
C ILE A 259 3.61 4.84 -15.77
N LEU A 260 4.70 4.21 -15.35
CA LEU A 260 4.74 2.79 -15.02
C LEU A 260 5.08 2.62 -13.54
N THR A 261 4.23 1.93 -12.79
CA THR A 261 4.52 1.58 -11.39
C THR A 261 5.22 0.23 -11.30
N VAL A 262 6.10 0.08 -10.34
CA VAL A 262 6.77 -1.18 -10.01
C VAL A 262 6.49 -1.51 -8.56
N GLY A 263 5.81 -2.58 -8.33
CA GLY A 263 5.33 -2.98 -7.02
C GLY A 263 3.82 -3.20 -7.05
N ASP A 264 3.16 -2.84 -5.98
CA ASP A 264 1.70 -2.92 -5.88
C ASP A 264 1.05 -1.53 -6.11
N SER A 265 0.10 -1.16 -5.27
CA SER A 265 -0.56 0.14 -5.32
C SER A 265 0.41 1.31 -5.14
N ASN A 266 0.18 2.40 -5.85
CA ASN A 266 0.95 3.64 -5.72
C ASN A 266 0.00 4.84 -5.80
N ILE A 267 -0.24 5.49 -4.66
CA ILE A 267 -1.22 6.58 -4.55
C ILE A 267 -0.87 7.74 -5.49
N LEU A 268 0.40 8.15 -5.54
CA LEU A 268 0.81 9.25 -6.42
C LEU A 268 0.56 8.92 -7.89
N ALA A 269 0.87 7.69 -8.31
CA ALA A 269 0.59 7.25 -9.68
C ALA A 269 -0.90 7.27 -10.00
N ASP A 270 -1.74 6.73 -9.12
CA ASP A 270 -3.18 6.67 -9.33
C ASP A 270 -3.84 8.06 -9.37
N LEU A 271 -3.30 9.03 -8.61
CA LEU A 271 -3.71 10.43 -8.70
C LEU A 271 -3.28 11.07 -10.03
N CYS A 272 -2.11 10.72 -10.56
CA CYS A 272 -1.66 11.18 -11.88
C CYS A 272 -2.51 10.60 -13.03
N GLY A 273 -3.29 9.54 -12.79
CA GLY A 273 -4.23 8.98 -13.76
C GLY A 273 -5.25 9.98 -14.28
N ASP A 274 -5.48 11.08 -13.55
CA ASP A 274 -6.40 12.15 -13.95
C ASP A 274 -5.88 12.95 -15.15
N PHE A 275 -4.58 12.94 -15.44
CA PHE A 275 -4.01 13.69 -16.59
C PHE A 275 -3.15 12.85 -17.54
N THR A 276 -2.71 11.66 -17.15
CA THR A 276 -1.89 10.79 -18.01
C THR A 276 -2.26 9.31 -17.86
N THR A 277 -1.71 8.47 -18.72
CA THR A 277 -1.92 7.02 -18.60
C THR A 277 -1.01 6.44 -17.52
N VAL A 278 -1.59 5.70 -16.60
CA VAL A 278 -0.86 4.95 -15.57
C VAL A 278 -0.95 3.46 -15.91
N CYS A 279 0.18 2.80 -15.91
CA CYS A 279 0.33 1.36 -16.09
C CYS A 279 0.77 0.75 -14.75
N ALA A 280 -0.11 0.04 -14.08
CA ALA A 280 0.18 -0.54 -12.77
C ALA A 280 0.74 -1.95 -12.92
N MET A 281 1.89 -2.23 -12.31
CA MET A 281 2.56 -3.52 -12.39
C MET A 281 2.85 -4.08 -11.00
N ALA A 282 2.20 -5.18 -10.65
CA ALA A 282 2.51 -5.92 -9.43
C ALA A 282 3.83 -6.70 -9.55
N CYS A 283 4.48 -6.92 -8.41
CA CYS A 283 5.66 -7.78 -8.30
C CYS A 283 5.34 -9.19 -7.80
N VAL A 284 4.06 -9.52 -7.65
CA VAL A 284 3.51 -10.79 -7.15
C VAL A 284 2.52 -11.40 -8.15
N ASN A 285 2.13 -12.65 -7.94
CA ASN A 285 1.21 -13.40 -8.83
C ASN A 285 -0.26 -12.99 -8.66
N GLN A 286 -0.53 -11.74 -8.40
CA GLN A 286 -1.88 -11.17 -8.35
C GLN A 286 -1.89 -9.78 -9.01
N PRO A 287 -3.05 -9.32 -9.48
CA PRO A 287 -3.15 -7.98 -10.05
C PRO A 287 -2.75 -6.91 -9.04
N ALA A 288 -2.17 -5.80 -9.51
CA ALA A 288 -1.90 -4.66 -8.66
C ALA A 288 -3.20 -4.04 -8.12
N GLN A 289 -3.21 -3.67 -6.84
CA GLN A 289 -4.27 -2.83 -6.29
C GLN A 289 -4.08 -1.41 -6.84
N THR A 290 -5.00 -0.95 -7.66
CA THR A 290 -4.85 0.33 -8.35
C THR A 290 -6.19 0.87 -8.84
N ALA A 291 -6.30 2.19 -8.90
CA ALA A 291 -7.40 2.87 -9.60
C ALA A 291 -7.18 2.93 -11.12
N SER A 292 -5.98 2.58 -11.61
CA SER A 292 -5.66 2.58 -13.04
C SER A 292 -6.50 1.58 -13.83
N SER A 293 -6.80 1.93 -15.08
CA SER A 293 -7.44 1.04 -16.05
C SER A 293 -6.45 0.16 -16.82
N VAL A 294 -5.13 0.32 -16.61
CA VAL A 294 -4.09 -0.47 -17.29
C VAL A 294 -3.26 -1.22 -16.27
N ILE A 295 -3.28 -2.53 -16.38
CA ILE A 295 -2.45 -3.44 -15.60
C ILE A 295 -1.38 -4.04 -16.50
N VAL A 296 -0.14 -4.04 -16.04
CA VAL A 296 0.98 -4.68 -16.73
C VAL A 296 1.42 -5.90 -15.93
N ARG A 297 1.50 -7.03 -16.61
CA ARG A 297 1.99 -8.28 -16.07
C ARG A 297 3.41 -8.52 -16.56
N TYR A 298 4.33 -8.73 -15.63
CA TYR A 298 5.78 -8.81 -15.93
C TYR A 298 6.25 -10.22 -16.34
N PHE A 299 5.48 -11.26 -16.09
CA PHE A 299 5.90 -12.64 -16.33
C PHE A 299 4.83 -13.40 -17.10
N ARG A 300 5.27 -14.50 -17.77
CA ARG A 300 4.34 -15.44 -18.39
C ARG A 300 3.59 -16.16 -17.27
N CYS A 301 2.28 -16.10 -17.33
CA CYS A 301 1.42 -16.82 -16.44
C CYS A 301 1.00 -18.16 -17.04
N THR A 302 0.78 -19.13 -16.17
CA THR A 302 0.01 -20.35 -16.52
C THR A 302 -1.43 -19.97 -16.88
N GLU A 303 -2.16 -20.88 -17.48
CA GLU A 303 -3.59 -20.66 -17.76
C GLU A 303 -4.40 -20.39 -16.50
N GLU A 304 -4.07 -21.06 -15.39
CA GLU A 304 -4.71 -20.84 -14.10
C GLU A 304 -4.43 -19.45 -13.52
N GLU A 305 -3.17 -19.00 -13.52
CA GLU A 305 -2.80 -17.66 -13.10
C GLU A 305 -3.44 -16.59 -14.00
N ASN A 306 -3.53 -16.84 -15.29
CA ASN A 306 -4.20 -15.94 -16.23
C ASN A 306 -5.69 -15.82 -15.92
N ARG A 307 -6.36 -16.95 -15.61
CA ARG A 307 -7.75 -16.94 -15.17
C ARG A 307 -7.93 -16.15 -13.88
N LYS A 308 -7.04 -16.35 -12.89
CA LYS A 308 -7.01 -15.58 -11.62
C LYS A 308 -6.94 -14.07 -11.92
N TYR A 309 -6.02 -13.65 -12.79
CA TYR A 309 -5.93 -12.25 -13.19
C TYR A 309 -7.23 -11.72 -13.80
N LEU A 310 -7.82 -12.43 -14.76
CA LEU A 310 -9.05 -12.02 -15.43
C LEU A 310 -10.25 -11.95 -14.48
N GLU A 311 -10.31 -12.85 -13.50
CA GLU A 311 -11.42 -12.88 -12.54
C GLU A 311 -11.30 -11.82 -11.43
N TRP A 312 -10.09 -11.36 -11.11
CA TRP A 312 -9.84 -10.42 -10.01
C TRP A 312 -9.74 -8.97 -10.49
N THR A 313 -9.46 -8.74 -11.76
CA THR A 313 -9.44 -7.39 -12.32
C THR A 313 -10.85 -6.85 -12.53
N ARG A 314 -11.00 -5.53 -12.45
CA ARG A 314 -12.26 -4.85 -12.77
C ARG A 314 -12.53 -4.93 -14.29
N SER A 315 -13.80 -4.85 -14.66
CA SER A 315 -14.23 -4.90 -16.07
C SER A 315 -13.73 -3.75 -16.95
N ASP A 316 -13.32 -2.61 -16.33
CA ASP A 316 -12.74 -1.45 -17.02
C ASP A 316 -11.22 -1.57 -17.21
N GLN A 317 -10.58 -2.59 -16.62
CA GLN A 317 -9.14 -2.78 -16.68
C GLN A 317 -8.73 -3.61 -17.90
N LYS A 318 -7.61 -3.21 -18.52
CA LYS A 318 -6.94 -3.95 -19.59
C LYS A 318 -5.62 -4.48 -19.08
N ILE A 319 -5.35 -5.76 -19.35
CA ILE A 319 -4.12 -6.44 -18.96
C ILE A 319 -3.19 -6.51 -20.16
N PHE A 320 -1.96 -6.06 -19.98
CA PHE A 320 -0.87 -6.19 -20.94
C PHE A 320 0.24 -7.07 -20.38
N GLU A 321 0.80 -7.92 -21.22
CA GLU A 321 2.00 -8.68 -20.88
C GLU A 321 3.24 -7.92 -21.31
N MET A 322 4.18 -7.75 -20.38
CA MET A 322 5.51 -7.30 -20.70
C MET A 322 6.43 -8.50 -20.78
N VAL A 323 6.73 -8.95 -21.99
CA VAL A 323 7.65 -10.05 -22.23
C VAL A 323 9.05 -9.49 -22.31
N CYS A 324 9.88 -9.83 -21.32
CA CYS A 324 11.30 -9.61 -21.40
C CYS A 324 11.90 -10.66 -22.32
N VAL A 325 12.37 -10.26 -23.47
CA VAL A 325 13.20 -11.13 -24.32
C VAL A 325 14.61 -10.95 -23.82
N ASP A 326 15.11 -11.96 -23.10
CA ASP A 326 16.56 -12.05 -22.82
C ASP A 326 17.24 -12.29 -24.17
N GLU A 327 18.00 -11.30 -24.63
CA GLU A 327 18.97 -11.46 -25.72
C GLU A 327 20.31 -11.89 -25.16
#